data_5c3d49097bf2ed7d904719db2cc6a55b
#
_entry.id   5c3d49097bf2ed7d904719db2cc6a55b
#
_cell.length_a   1.000
_cell.length_b   1.000
_cell.length_c   1.000
_cell.angle_alpha   90.00
_cell.angle_beta   90.00
_cell.angle_gamma   90.00
#
_symmetry.space_group_name_H-M   'P 1'
#
loop_
_entity.id
_entity.type
_entity.pdbx_description
1 polymer ?
#
loop_
_entity_poly.entity_id
_entity_poly.type
_entity_poly.pdbx_seq_one_letter_code
_entity_poly.pdbx_strand_id
1 'polypeptide(L)'
;THEHISYIAEEINVDPKDIVNVNVKGKVIIELRDGREIIMKLKDFHPFSRPACLYCLDYAADHADIGVGGIGLIGWTFVAIRTEAGHKFWQAAVDEGLFEIMPEESEPKAKQLLIRLSNMKRNKPLPALMPTYQERVELGNTNPKTFYKDYNKPTDGGNEGK
;
A
#
# COMPACT_ATOMS: atom_id res chain seq x y z
N THR A 1 1.39 5.73 8.33
CA THR A 1 0.85 5.77 9.69
C THR A 1 1.81 6.51 10.60
N HIS A 2 1.36 6.89 11.81
CA HIS A 2 2.22 7.54 12.80
C HIS A 2 3.41 6.63 13.17
N GLU A 3 3.15 5.36 13.37
CA GLU A 3 4.16 4.35 13.69
C GLU A 3 5.23 4.23 12.60
N HIS A 4 4.86 4.36 11.32
CA HIS A 4 5.85 4.40 10.23
C HIS A 4 6.80 5.59 10.34
N ILE A 5 6.28 6.77 10.64
CA ILE A 5 7.10 7.99 10.79
C ILE A 5 8.00 7.88 12.00
N SER A 6 7.48 7.40 13.14
CA SER A 6 8.30 7.18 14.34
C SER A 6 9.42 6.18 14.09
N TYR A 7 9.11 5.06 13.41
CA TYR A 7 10.13 4.08 13.05
C TYR A 7 11.22 4.67 12.13
N ILE A 8 10.82 5.44 11.11
CA ILE A 8 11.77 6.11 10.23
C ILE A 8 12.69 7.01 11.06
N ALA A 9 12.09 7.88 11.88
CA ALA A 9 12.84 8.86 12.67
C ALA A 9 13.84 8.21 13.62
N GLU A 10 13.43 7.12 14.28
CA GLU A 10 14.31 6.33 15.16
C GLU A 10 15.46 5.66 14.37
N GLU A 11 15.14 5.01 13.25
CA GLU A 11 16.11 4.22 12.48
C GLU A 11 17.21 5.08 11.83
N ILE A 12 16.83 6.28 11.37
CA ILE A 12 17.77 7.21 10.73
C ILE A 12 18.24 8.34 11.65
N ASN A 13 17.80 8.30 12.92
CA ASN A 13 18.16 9.27 13.98
C ASN A 13 17.92 10.73 13.57
N VAL A 14 16.67 11.03 13.16
CA VAL A 14 16.23 12.40 12.81
C VAL A 14 14.96 12.77 13.58
N ASP A 15 14.72 14.08 13.75
CA ASP A 15 13.43 14.55 14.26
C ASP A 15 12.34 14.25 13.19
N PRO A 16 11.19 13.66 13.56
CA PRO A 16 10.07 13.47 12.64
C PRO A 16 9.66 14.73 11.86
N LYS A 17 9.88 15.91 12.43
CA LYS A 17 9.60 17.21 11.79
C LYS A 17 10.49 17.53 10.61
N ASP A 18 11.64 16.87 10.52
CA ASP A 18 12.60 17.05 9.42
C ASP A 18 12.26 16.15 8.22
N ILE A 19 11.31 15.22 8.37
CA ILE A 19 10.82 14.38 7.27
C ILE A 19 9.81 15.19 6.47
N VAL A 20 10.18 15.57 5.25
CA VAL A 20 9.35 16.39 4.34
C VAL A 20 8.46 15.52 3.47
N ASN A 21 9.01 14.38 2.99
CA ASN A 21 8.29 13.52 2.08
C ASN A 21 8.69 12.04 2.27
N VAL A 22 7.74 11.14 2.03
CA VAL A 22 7.97 9.69 2.05
C VAL A 22 7.32 9.07 0.82
N ASN A 23 8.13 8.63 -0.11
CA ASN A 23 7.71 7.97 -1.34
C ASN A 23 7.92 6.46 -1.28
N VAL A 24 7.00 5.69 -1.88
CA VAL A 24 7.10 4.24 -1.99
C VAL A 24 7.13 3.83 -3.45
N LYS A 25 8.31 3.41 -3.94
CA LYS A 25 8.54 2.98 -5.33
C LYS A 25 9.35 1.68 -5.35
N GLY A 26 8.80 0.58 -4.81
CA GLY A 26 9.53 -0.68 -4.58
C GLY A 26 10.58 -0.59 -3.46
N LYS A 27 10.89 0.58 -3.02
CA LYS A 27 11.70 0.99 -1.88
C LYS A 27 11.03 2.17 -1.21
N VAL A 28 11.38 2.48 0.03
CA VAL A 28 10.93 3.69 0.72
C VAL A 28 12.00 4.75 0.54
N ILE A 29 11.62 5.89 0.00
CA ILE A 29 12.47 7.05 -0.25
C ILE A 29 11.99 8.15 0.68
N ILE A 30 12.89 8.65 1.51
CA ILE A 30 12.61 9.64 2.55
C ILE A 30 13.40 10.90 2.20
N GLU A 31 12.69 12.00 2.04
CA GLU A 31 13.29 13.30 1.79
C GLU A 31 13.29 14.12 3.08
N LEU A 32 14.43 14.63 3.46
CA LEU A 32 14.61 15.46 4.65
C LEU A 32 14.61 16.94 4.29
N ARG A 33 14.32 17.78 5.28
CA ARG A 33 14.29 19.25 5.15
C ARG A 33 15.63 19.85 4.72
N ASP A 34 16.73 19.21 5.04
CA ASP A 34 18.07 19.62 4.64
C ASP A 34 18.47 19.17 3.21
N GLY A 35 17.53 18.55 2.48
CA GLY A 35 17.71 18.08 1.11
C GLY A 35 18.33 16.68 0.99
N ARG A 36 18.67 16.02 2.09
CA ARG A 36 19.13 14.62 2.03
C ARG A 36 18.01 13.69 1.64
N GLU A 37 18.32 12.71 0.80
CA GLU A 37 17.44 11.60 0.45
C GLU A 37 17.98 10.31 1.08
N ILE A 38 17.14 9.59 1.81
CA ILE A 38 17.48 8.32 2.46
C ILE A 38 16.63 7.22 1.88
N ILE A 39 17.23 6.10 1.55
CA ILE A 39 16.54 4.95 0.96
C ILE A 39 16.51 3.80 1.97
N MET A 40 15.30 3.30 2.25
CA MET A 40 15.07 2.14 3.12
C MET A 40 14.38 1.00 2.35
N LYS A 41 14.55 -0.23 2.83
CA LYS A 41 13.92 -1.40 2.21
C LYS A 41 12.45 -1.46 2.59
N LEU A 42 11.58 -1.63 1.61
CA LEU A 42 10.12 -1.70 1.83
C LEU A 42 9.74 -2.80 2.84
N LYS A 43 10.43 -3.93 2.86
CA LYS A 43 10.17 -5.04 3.78
C LYS A 43 10.31 -4.66 5.26
N ASP A 44 11.15 -3.68 5.59
CA ASP A 44 11.41 -3.25 6.96
C ASP A 44 10.20 -2.47 7.53
N PHE A 45 9.29 -2.05 6.66
CA PHE A 45 8.04 -1.35 7.01
C PHE A 45 6.83 -2.28 7.18
N HIS A 46 6.92 -3.53 6.77
CA HIS A 46 5.81 -4.48 6.89
C HIS A 46 5.32 -4.64 8.34
N PRO A 47 6.20 -4.66 9.37
CA PRO A 47 5.77 -4.76 10.77
C PRO A 47 4.84 -3.64 11.25
N PHE A 48 4.91 -2.48 10.59
CA PHE A 48 4.10 -1.29 10.95
C PHE A 48 2.84 -1.16 10.11
N SER A 49 2.57 -2.10 9.20
CA SER A 49 1.34 -2.11 8.43
C SER A 49 0.16 -2.44 9.35
N ARG A 50 -0.99 -1.83 9.09
CA ARG A 50 -2.20 -2.14 9.85
C ARG A 50 -2.57 -3.62 9.67
N PRO A 51 -3.06 -4.31 10.70
CA PRO A 51 -3.49 -5.71 10.58
C PRO A 51 -4.48 -5.92 9.43
N ALA A 52 -5.41 -5.00 9.20
CA ALA A 52 -6.35 -5.05 8.08
C ALA A 52 -5.66 -5.12 6.71
N CYS A 53 -4.45 -4.57 6.56
CA CYS A 53 -3.69 -4.66 5.30
C CYS A 53 -3.27 -6.09 4.96
N LEU A 54 -3.18 -6.97 5.96
CA LEU A 54 -2.86 -8.39 5.75
C LEU A 54 -3.99 -9.12 5.02
N TYR A 55 -5.23 -8.74 5.28
CA TYR A 55 -6.44 -9.34 4.73
C TYR A 55 -6.97 -8.61 3.49
N CYS A 56 -6.48 -7.40 3.25
CA CYS A 56 -6.90 -6.62 2.09
C CYS A 56 -6.37 -7.23 0.79
N LEU A 57 -7.25 -7.65 -0.08
CA LEU A 57 -6.95 -8.18 -1.42
C LEU A 57 -7.11 -7.13 -2.51
N ASP A 58 -7.65 -5.97 -2.15
CA ASP A 58 -7.85 -4.86 -3.07
C ASP A 58 -6.57 -4.03 -3.23
N TYR A 59 -6.18 -3.82 -4.49
CA TYR A 59 -5.07 -2.95 -4.87
C TYR A 59 -5.55 -1.72 -5.64
N ALA A 60 -6.60 -1.87 -6.42
CA ALA A 60 -7.01 -0.93 -7.44
C ALA A 60 -8.35 -0.26 -7.15
N ALA A 61 -8.84 -0.31 -5.90
CA ALA A 61 -10.18 0.14 -5.49
C ALA A 61 -11.28 -0.56 -6.30
N ASP A 62 -11.27 -1.89 -6.30
CA ASP A 62 -12.10 -2.75 -7.18
C ASP A 62 -13.61 -2.55 -7.00
N HIS A 63 -14.03 -2.06 -5.84
CA HIS A 63 -15.44 -1.80 -5.50
C HIS A 63 -15.86 -0.33 -5.68
N ALA A 64 -14.98 0.53 -6.18
CA ALA A 64 -15.29 1.92 -6.45
C ALA A 64 -15.77 2.11 -7.91
N ASP A 65 -16.63 3.08 -8.14
CA ASP A 65 -17.05 3.47 -9.50
C ASP A 65 -15.87 3.97 -10.33
N ILE A 66 -14.97 4.74 -9.67
CA ILE A 66 -13.74 5.26 -10.26
C ILE A 66 -12.59 5.00 -9.27
N GLY A 67 -11.55 4.32 -9.72
CA GLY A 67 -10.29 4.18 -8.99
C GLY A 67 -9.22 5.05 -9.62
N VAL A 68 -8.50 5.83 -8.79
CA VAL A 68 -7.41 6.70 -9.25
C VAL A 68 -6.12 6.38 -8.51
N GLY A 69 -4.98 6.46 -9.19
CA GLY A 69 -3.71 6.18 -8.53
C GLY A 69 -2.49 6.32 -9.42
N GLY A 70 -1.33 6.54 -8.81
CA GLY A 70 -0.06 6.53 -9.49
C GLY A 70 0.36 5.12 -9.91
N ILE A 71 0.74 4.95 -11.16
CA ILE A 71 1.23 3.68 -11.72
C ILE A 71 2.64 3.81 -12.29
N GLY A 72 3.41 4.75 -11.76
CA GLY A 72 4.80 4.97 -12.16
C GLY A 72 5.00 5.91 -13.35
N LEU A 73 3.94 6.49 -13.90
CA LEU A 73 4.00 7.53 -14.91
C LEU A 73 4.20 8.89 -14.23
N ILE A 74 5.31 9.56 -14.55
CA ILE A 74 5.62 10.87 -13.98
C ILE A 74 4.66 11.91 -14.58
N GLY A 75 3.99 12.67 -13.70
CA GLY A 75 3.05 13.72 -14.10
C GLY A 75 1.65 13.20 -14.47
N TRP A 76 1.41 11.89 -14.46
CA TRP A 76 0.15 11.29 -14.84
C TRP A 76 -0.45 10.43 -13.72
N THR A 77 -1.76 10.41 -13.67
CA THR A 77 -2.53 9.53 -12.77
C THR A 77 -3.35 8.55 -13.59
N PHE A 78 -3.24 7.27 -13.27
CA PHE A 78 -4.08 6.24 -13.91
C PHE A 78 -5.50 6.33 -13.34
N VAL A 79 -6.49 6.26 -14.23
CA VAL A 79 -7.92 6.27 -13.88
C VAL A 79 -8.54 4.97 -14.39
N ALA A 80 -9.18 4.24 -13.49
CA ALA A 80 -9.93 3.03 -13.81
C ALA A 80 -11.43 3.29 -13.58
N ILE A 81 -12.21 3.31 -14.63
CA ILE A 81 -13.67 3.49 -14.59
C ILE A 81 -14.32 2.11 -14.63
N ARG A 82 -15.22 1.80 -13.68
CA ARG A 82 -15.74 0.45 -13.51
C ARG A 82 -17.26 0.35 -13.67
N THR A 83 -17.98 1.43 -13.43
CA THR A 83 -19.43 1.43 -13.50
C THR A 83 -19.94 2.48 -14.48
N GLU A 84 -21.19 2.34 -14.88
CA GLU A 84 -21.85 3.34 -15.71
C GLU A 84 -21.97 4.69 -14.99
N ALA A 85 -22.21 4.69 -13.68
CA ALA A 85 -22.23 5.92 -12.88
C ALA A 85 -20.89 6.61 -12.90
N GLY A 86 -19.80 5.86 -12.69
CA GLY A 86 -18.44 6.38 -12.82
C GLY A 86 -18.13 6.92 -14.21
N HIS A 87 -18.59 6.23 -15.27
CA HIS A 87 -18.38 6.69 -16.64
C HIS A 87 -19.12 8.02 -16.92
N LYS A 88 -20.36 8.15 -16.49
CA LYS A 88 -21.13 9.40 -16.65
C LYS A 88 -20.47 10.58 -15.93
N PHE A 89 -19.99 10.33 -14.69
CA PHE A 89 -19.29 11.36 -13.93
C PHE A 89 -17.97 11.77 -14.60
N TRP A 90 -17.20 10.78 -15.05
CA TRP A 90 -15.93 11.02 -15.75
C TRP A 90 -16.14 11.79 -17.05
N GLN A 91 -17.12 11.37 -17.87
CA GLN A 91 -17.40 12.00 -19.15
C GLN A 91 -17.81 13.48 -18.99
N ALA A 92 -18.64 13.78 -17.99
CA ALA A 92 -19.03 15.17 -17.72
C ALA A 92 -17.81 16.06 -17.40
N ALA A 93 -16.86 15.54 -16.61
CA ALA A 93 -15.65 16.27 -16.30
C ALA A 93 -14.70 16.44 -17.50
N VAL A 94 -14.67 15.44 -18.40
CA VAL A 94 -13.91 15.50 -19.66
C VAL A 94 -14.53 16.53 -20.61
N ASP A 95 -15.85 16.54 -20.75
CA ASP A 95 -16.57 17.45 -21.64
C ASP A 95 -16.41 18.93 -21.19
N GLU A 96 -16.23 19.15 -19.89
CA GLU A 96 -15.90 20.47 -19.32
C GLU A 96 -14.41 20.83 -19.44
N GLY A 97 -13.57 19.94 -19.99
CA GLY A 97 -12.14 20.20 -20.18
C GLY A 97 -11.33 20.26 -18.88
N LEU A 98 -11.79 19.60 -17.81
CA LEU A 98 -11.14 19.60 -16.50
C LEU A 98 -9.88 18.74 -16.42
N PHE A 99 -9.69 17.83 -17.40
CA PHE A 99 -8.57 16.90 -17.44
C PHE A 99 -7.89 16.88 -18.80
N GLU A 100 -6.58 16.77 -18.76
CA GLU A 100 -5.79 16.34 -19.91
C GLU A 100 -5.77 14.80 -19.91
N ILE A 101 -6.09 14.17 -21.04
CA ILE A 101 -6.20 12.72 -21.16
C ILE A 101 -5.09 12.19 -22.04
N MET A 102 -4.34 11.23 -21.52
CA MET A 102 -3.44 10.42 -22.32
C MET A 102 -4.20 9.17 -22.82
N PRO A 103 -4.24 8.89 -24.13
CA PRO A 103 -4.82 7.65 -24.64
C PRO A 103 -4.15 6.40 -24.04
N GLU A 104 -4.94 5.39 -23.72
CA GLU A 104 -4.45 4.14 -23.11
C GLU A 104 -3.34 3.49 -23.93
N GLU A 105 -3.45 3.57 -25.26
CA GLU A 105 -2.50 2.96 -26.21
C GLU A 105 -1.11 3.62 -26.14
N SER A 106 -1.02 4.85 -25.65
CA SER A 106 0.25 5.56 -25.52
C SER A 106 1.17 4.95 -24.46
N GLU A 107 0.58 4.32 -23.41
CA GLU A 107 1.34 3.73 -22.30
C GLU A 107 0.78 2.36 -21.88
N PRO A 108 0.82 1.34 -22.73
CA PRO A 108 0.26 0.02 -22.44
C PRO A 108 0.92 -0.66 -21.21
N LYS A 109 2.16 -0.28 -20.88
CA LYS A 109 2.88 -0.80 -19.72
C LYS A 109 2.22 -0.40 -18.40
N ALA A 110 1.56 0.76 -18.31
CA ALA A 110 0.87 1.21 -17.11
C ALA A 110 -0.28 0.27 -16.77
N LYS A 111 -1.13 -0.07 -17.73
CA LYS A 111 -2.22 -1.04 -17.56
C LYS A 111 -1.71 -2.43 -17.18
N GLN A 112 -0.67 -2.91 -17.85
CA GLN A 112 -0.06 -4.22 -17.55
C GLN A 112 0.51 -4.24 -16.12
N LEU A 113 1.14 -3.15 -15.67
CA LEU A 113 1.64 -3.04 -14.31
C LEU A 113 0.51 -3.06 -13.28
N LEU A 114 -0.59 -2.33 -13.52
CA LEU A 114 -1.77 -2.33 -12.66
C LEU A 114 -2.35 -3.75 -12.51
N ILE A 115 -2.56 -4.44 -13.65
CA ILE A 115 -3.09 -5.81 -13.66
C ILE A 115 -2.17 -6.75 -12.87
N ARG A 116 -0.85 -6.67 -13.10
CA ARG A 116 0.14 -7.49 -12.39
C ARG A 116 0.09 -7.26 -10.88
N LEU A 117 0.09 -6.00 -10.44
CA LEU A 117 0.07 -5.66 -9.01
C LEU A 117 -1.25 -6.04 -8.35
N SER A 118 -2.38 -5.87 -9.04
CA SER A 118 -3.69 -6.32 -8.57
C SER A 118 -3.72 -7.84 -8.40
N ASN A 119 -3.21 -8.60 -9.35
CA ASN A 119 -3.13 -10.05 -9.26
C ASN A 119 -2.19 -10.51 -8.13
N MET A 120 -1.05 -9.86 -7.95
CA MET A 120 -0.16 -10.13 -6.82
C MET A 120 -0.88 -9.90 -5.48
N LYS A 121 -1.66 -8.84 -5.38
CA LYS A 121 -2.41 -8.51 -4.16
C LYS A 121 -3.53 -9.52 -3.89
N ARG A 122 -4.29 -9.92 -4.93
CA ARG A 122 -5.37 -10.89 -4.81
C ARG A 122 -4.90 -12.30 -4.48
N ASN A 123 -3.74 -12.69 -5.01
CA ASN A 123 -3.20 -14.05 -4.87
C ASN A 123 -2.25 -14.18 -3.68
N LYS A 124 -2.09 -13.15 -2.85
CA LYS A 124 -1.25 -13.29 -1.66
C LYS A 124 -1.88 -14.27 -0.66
N PRO A 125 -1.07 -15.07 0.04
CA PRO A 125 -1.57 -15.91 1.11
C PRO A 125 -2.16 -15.04 2.22
N LEU A 126 -3.34 -15.42 2.70
CA LEU A 126 -3.98 -14.76 3.84
C LEU A 126 -3.59 -15.46 5.13
N PRO A 127 -3.40 -14.72 6.23
CA PRO A 127 -3.26 -15.30 7.54
C PRO A 127 -4.52 -16.10 7.92
N ALA A 128 -4.36 -17.18 8.68
CA ALA A 128 -5.45 -18.08 9.03
C ALA A 128 -6.58 -17.39 9.82
N LEU A 129 -6.22 -16.53 10.77
CA LEU A 129 -7.18 -15.77 11.59
C LEU A 129 -6.64 -14.38 11.89
N MET A 130 -7.54 -13.41 11.93
CA MET A 130 -7.23 -12.09 12.46
C MET A 130 -7.46 -12.09 13.97
N PRO A 131 -6.45 -11.82 14.81
CA PRO A 131 -6.64 -11.78 16.26
C PRO A 131 -7.66 -10.70 16.61
N THR A 132 -8.55 -11.03 17.52
CA THR A 132 -9.48 -10.08 18.09
C THR A 132 -8.74 -8.98 18.84
N TYR A 133 -9.43 -7.86 19.10
CA TYR A 133 -8.83 -6.80 19.90
C TYR A 133 -8.40 -7.29 21.28
N GLN A 134 -9.20 -8.16 21.91
CA GLN A 134 -8.91 -8.75 23.23
C GLN A 134 -7.65 -9.62 23.20
N GLU A 135 -7.54 -10.52 22.23
CA GLU A 135 -6.33 -11.34 22.06
C GLU A 135 -5.07 -10.48 21.85
N ARG A 136 -5.20 -9.34 21.17
CA ARG A 136 -4.06 -8.40 21.00
C ARG A 136 -3.66 -7.72 22.29
N VAL A 137 -4.62 -7.36 23.13
CA VAL A 137 -4.39 -6.74 24.45
C VAL A 137 -3.79 -7.76 25.42
N GLU A 138 -4.31 -8.99 25.45
CA GLU A 138 -3.82 -10.08 26.31
C GLU A 138 -2.39 -10.48 25.95
N LEU A 139 -2.02 -10.46 24.67
CA LEU A 139 -0.66 -10.69 24.21
C LEU A 139 0.30 -9.54 24.54
N GLY A 140 -0.16 -8.48 25.19
CA GLY A 140 0.64 -7.27 25.47
C GLY A 140 1.10 -6.57 24.19
N ASN A 141 0.48 -6.88 23.07
CA ASN A 141 0.98 -6.57 21.74
C ASN A 141 0.42 -5.26 21.22
N THR A 142 0.72 -4.19 21.94
CA THR A 142 0.53 -2.82 21.45
C THR A 142 1.71 -2.37 20.57
N ASN A 143 2.80 -3.13 20.53
CA ASN A 143 3.96 -2.82 19.72
C ASN A 143 3.88 -3.50 18.33
N PRO A 144 3.79 -2.73 17.24
CA PRO A 144 3.73 -3.27 15.88
C PRO A 144 4.87 -4.24 15.54
N LYS A 145 6.07 -4.02 16.09
CA LYS A 145 7.24 -4.88 15.83
C LYS A 145 7.06 -6.31 16.36
N THR A 146 6.46 -6.46 17.53
CA THR A 146 6.22 -7.78 18.14
C THR A 146 5.05 -8.50 17.47
N PHE A 147 3.97 -7.77 17.20
CA PHE A 147 2.79 -8.32 16.55
C PHE A 147 3.09 -8.98 15.19
N TYR A 148 3.91 -8.32 14.37
CA TYR A 148 4.25 -8.83 13.05
C TYR A 148 5.20 -10.04 13.07
N LYS A 149 6.11 -10.09 14.04
CA LYS A 149 7.03 -11.23 14.21
C LYS A 149 6.28 -12.53 14.54
N ASP A 150 5.28 -12.43 15.40
CA ASP A 150 4.53 -13.60 15.83
C ASP A 150 3.50 -14.04 14.79
N TYR A 151 2.95 -13.10 14.03
CA TYR A 151 1.94 -13.38 13.01
C TYR A 151 2.50 -13.96 11.71
N ASN A 152 3.74 -13.63 11.36
CA ASN A 152 4.43 -14.14 10.17
C ASN A 152 5.29 -15.37 10.45
N LYS A 153 5.25 -15.94 11.64
CA LYS A 153 5.81 -17.29 11.83
C LYS A 153 4.97 -18.25 10.99
N PRO A 154 5.58 -19.07 10.13
CA PRO A 154 4.87 -20.20 9.55
C PRO A 154 4.24 -20.93 10.72
N THR A 155 2.93 -21.13 10.71
CA THR A 155 2.34 -22.15 11.56
C THR A 155 3.04 -23.42 11.13
N ASP A 156 3.92 -23.93 11.98
CA ASP A 156 4.49 -25.25 11.80
C ASP A 156 3.29 -26.16 11.66
N GLY A 157 2.95 -26.50 10.41
CA GLY A 157 1.90 -27.42 10.10
C GLY A 157 2.28 -28.70 10.80
N GLY A 158 1.68 -28.92 11.95
CA GLY A 158 1.76 -30.17 12.64
C GLY A 158 1.36 -31.29 11.67
N ASN A 159 2.34 -31.87 11.07
CA ASN A 159 2.22 -33.10 10.35
C ASN A 159 2.10 -34.20 11.41
N GLU A 160 0.94 -34.21 12.10
CA GLU A 160 0.58 -35.41 12.86
C GLU A 160 0.00 -36.40 11.88
N GLY A 161 0.80 -37.44 11.68
CA GLY A 161 0.56 -38.52 10.75
C GLY A 161 -0.78 -39.24 10.93
N LYS A 162 -1.29 -39.69 9.84
CA LYS A 162 -1.67 -41.11 9.62
C LYS A 162 -1.82 -41.35 8.14
#